data_10a52919513bf62b8fc7e8d37fcd7988
#
_entry.id   10a52919513bf62b8fc7e8d37fcd7988
#
_cell.length_a   1.000
_cell.length_b   1.000
_cell.length_c   1.000
_cell.angle_alpha   90.00
_cell.angle_beta   90.00
_cell.angle_gamma   90.00
#
_symmetry.space_group_name_H-M   'P 1'
#
loop_
_entity.id
_entity.type
_entity.pdbx_description
1 polymer ?
#
loop_
_entity_poly.entity_id
_entity_poly.type
_entity_poly.pdbx_seq_one_letter_code
_entity_poly.pdbx_strand_id
1 'polypeptide(L)'
;MTIAEKTSLQTSIQPFIPLGRSGLLPALHAAQKLYGWISEPVAAEIAQTLRIPLADVHGVIEFYSLFYNEPTSKHVIRVCTDVACELKGGDENLRKLCEKHGLKSGPGGGFYQTTEDLSLTIEPSPCLGLCEHAPAGWEVDEGQSSVAEGRMRMERPSSLVYGSIRLLTANCGSGTTNLAKYGKYSAFTKSLGMKPEDVVNEIKASGLVGRGGAAFPTGVKWEGAVRSESDQKYIICNADESEPGTFKDRVLLIDDPHKTLEGMLIAGYAVGANKGYIYIRAEYLYIVPVLENAIKETQEAGLLGENILGSGFSFEIEIRVGAGAYICGEETALFESIEGKRGFPRIKPPFPTTHGVFGKPTVINNVETLCSIPLIISKGAEEYRKIGTEKSPGPKLFCVSGDVTQPGLYEVPFGVTLREVLDMAGGVADGKELKSVLFGGAAGAFATSEHLDVKMTFEDLREVGLPLGSGVVMVFDETRDMRKVLKSLGHFFAHESCGKCYPCQMGTQRQKEILERVAEGTALPDDIIRLQDVGWTMTDASLCGLGQTAAGAVLSAIKLWPEIFETN
;
A
#
# COMPACT_ATOMS: atom_id res chain seq x y z
N MET A 1 26.24 -15.46 -20.10
CA MET A 1 26.82 -14.30 -19.39
C MET A 1 28.31 -14.25 -19.65
N THR A 2 28.83 -13.13 -20.15
CA THR A 2 30.28 -12.90 -20.39
C THR A 2 31.01 -12.63 -19.06
N ILE A 3 32.34 -12.66 -19.07
CA ILE A 3 33.17 -12.34 -17.87
C ILE A 3 32.88 -10.90 -17.40
N ALA A 4 32.74 -9.94 -18.34
CA ALA A 4 32.44 -8.54 -18.00
C ALA A 4 31.06 -8.37 -17.36
N GLU A 5 30.03 -9.03 -17.90
CA GLU A 5 28.69 -9.04 -17.33
C GLU A 5 28.68 -9.66 -15.92
N LYS A 6 29.39 -10.76 -15.73
CA LYS A 6 29.53 -11.39 -14.41
C LYS A 6 30.19 -10.46 -13.40
N THR A 7 31.25 -9.77 -13.76
CA THR A 7 31.95 -8.80 -12.91
C THR A 7 31.04 -7.63 -12.55
N SER A 8 30.27 -7.11 -13.51
CA SER A 8 29.30 -6.03 -13.29
C SER A 8 28.21 -6.45 -12.31
N LEU A 9 27.65 -7.65 -12.50
CA LEU A 9 26.64 -8.21 -11.58
C LEU A 9 27.20 -8.36 -10.16
N GLN A 10 28.37 -9.01 -10.03
CA GLN A 10 29.00 -9.22 -8.71
C GLN A 10 29.26 -7.91 -7.98
N THR A 11 29.73 -6.87 -8.69
CA THR A 11 29.93 -5.53 -8.11
C THR A 11 28.60 -4.95 -7.59
N SER A 12 27.52 -5.07 -8.37
CA SER A 12 26.22 -4.50 -8.03
C SER A 12 25.51 -5.21 -6.87
N ILE A 13 25.74 -6.52 -6.71
CA ILE A 13 25.11 -7.29 -5.63
C ILE A 13 25.98 -7.42 -4.38
N GLN A 14 27.26 -6.99 -4.45
CA GLN A 14 28.19 -7.07 -3.32
C GLN A 14 27.66 -6.48 -1.99
N PRO A 15 26.97 -5.33 -1.98
CA PRO A 15 26.42 -4.75 -0.73
C PRO A 15 25.40 -5.65 -0.04
N PHE A 16 24.77 -6.57 -0.76
CA PHE A 16 23.70 -7.42 -0.24
C PHE A 16 24.18 -8.79 0.25
N ILE A 17 25.44 -9.17 -0.03
CA ILE A 17 26.02 -10.45 0.39
C ILE A 17 25.99 -10.63 1.91
N PRO A 18 26.32 -9.62 2.75
CA PRO A 18 26.27 -9.76 4.21
C PRO A 18 24.87 -10.01 4.74
N LEU A 19 23.82 -9.65 4.00
CA LEU A 19 22.43 -9.85 4.38
C LEU A 19 21.96 -11.29 4.17
N GLY A 20 22.76 -12.15 3.51
CA GLY A 20 22.37 -13.53 3.19
C GLY A 20 21.05 -13.57 2.39
N ARG A 21 20.11 -14.41 2.82
CA ARG A 21 18.81 -14.55 2.13
C ARG A 21 18.02 -13.24 2.07
N SER A 22 18.07 -12.39 3.12
CA SER A 22 17.33 -11.11 3.11
C SER A 22 17.89 -10.09 2.10
N GLY A 23 19.06 -10.36 1.51
CA GLY A 23 19.62 -9.63 0.39
C GLY A 23 19.06 -10.04 -0.99
N LEU A 24 18.16 -11.05 -1.07
CA LEU A 24 17.69 -11.57 -2.35
C LEU A 24 16.91 -10.53 -3.16
N LEU A 25 15.87 -9.91 -2.61
CA LEU A 25 15.10 -8.89 -3.34
C LEU A 25 15.96 -7.70 -3.79
N PRO A 26 16.79 -7.08 -2.91
CA PRO A 26 17.71 -6.04 -3.35
C PRO A 26 18.69 -6.48 -4.47
N ALA A 27 19.20 -7.72 -4.41
CA ALA A 27 20.07 -8.25 -5.45
C ALA A 27 19.33 -8.45 -6.78
N LEU A 28 18.08 -8.92 -6.76
CA LEU A 28 17.24 -9.06 -7.94
C LEU A 28 16.90 -7.69 -8.55
N HIS A 29 16.58 -6.68 -7.74
CA HIS A 29 16.41 -5.30 -8.22
C HIS A 29 17.66 -4.75 -8.89
N ALA A 30 18.84 -4.96 -8.28
CA ALA A 30 20.11 -4.52 -8.87
C ALA A 30 20.41 -5.23 -10.19
N ALA A 31 20.14 -6.53 -10.28
CA ALA A 31 20.33 -7.31 -11.50
C ALA A 31 19.36 -6.86 -12.61
N GLN A 32 18.09 -6.67 -12.29
CA GLN A 32 17.10 -6.22 -13.27
C GLN A 32 17.38 -4.81 -13.77
N LYS A 33 17.88 -3.92 -12.91
CA LYS A 33 18.37 -2.59 -13.35
C LYS A 33 19.51 -2.68 -14.34
N LEU A 34 20.41 -3.67 -14.20
CA LEU A 34 21.55 -3.86 -15.13
C LEU A 34 21.10 -4.42 -16.49
N TYR A 35 20.17 -5.38 -16.49
CA TYR A 35 19.88 -6.20 -17.67
C TYR A 35 18.48 -6.03 -18.24
N GLY A 36 17.57 -5.36 -17.54
CA GLY A 36 16.14 -5.25 -17.87
C GLY A 36 15.32 -6.44 -17.35
N TRP A 37 15.92 -7.63 -17.27
CA TRP A 37 15.29 -8.86 -16.82
C TRP A 37 16.30 -9.80 -16.16
N ILE A 38 15.82 -10.85 -15.49
CA ILE A 38 16.64 -11.79 -14.73
C ILE A 38 16.69 -13.12 -15.47
N SER A 39 17.73 -13.30 -16.30
CA SER A 39 17.94 -14.53 -17.04
C SER A 39 18.38 -15.67 -16.12
N GLU A 40 18.22 -16.92 -16.57
CA GLU A 40 18.67 -18.12 -15.85
C GLU A 40 20.14 -18.04 -15.37
N PRO A 41 21.13 -17.61 -16.20
CA PRO A 41 22.51 -17.45 -15.73
C PRO A 41 22.68 -16.36 -14.66
N VAL A 42 21.85 -15.31 -14.69
CA VAL A 42 21.86 -14.24 -13.67
C VAL A 42 21.27 -14.76 -12.37
N ALA A 43 20.12 -15.46 -12.42
CA ALA A 43 19.50 -16.09 -11.25
C ALA A 43 20.45 -17.09 -10.59
N ALA A 44 21.14 -17.92 -11.37
CA ALA A 44 22.12 -18.89 -10.88
C ALA A 44 23.32 -18.24 -10.18
N GLU A 45 23.85 -17.13 -10.72
CA GLU A 45 24.96 -16.40 -10.10
C GLU A 45 24.53 -15.74 -8.77
N ILE A 46 23.32 -15.16 -8.70
CA ILE A 46 22.75 -14.61 -7.46
C ILE A 46 22.55 -15.73 -6.43
N ALA A 47 21.98 -16.87 -6.84
CA ALA A 47 21.77 -18.04 -6.00
C ALA A 47 23.09 -18.52 -5.37
N GLN A 48 24.13 -18.67 -6.19
CA GLN A 48 25.46 -19.07 -5.73
C GLN A 48 26.09 -18.06 -4.78
N THR A 49 26.00 -16.77 -5.11
CA THR A 49 26.62 -15.68 -4.34
C THR A 49 25.98 -15.51 -2.97
N LEU A 50 24.65 -15.56 -2.90
CA LEU A 50 23.90 -15.44 -1.64
C LEU A 50 23.73 -16.78 -0.91
N ARG A 51 24.21 -17.90 -1.48
CA ARG A 51 24.08 -19.26 -0.97
C ARG A 51 22.62 -19.67 -0.71
N ILE A 52 21.77 -19.39 -1.68
CA ILE A 52 20.34 -19.71 -1.69
C ILE A 52 20.09 -20.79 -2.75
N PRO A 53 19.22 -21.79 -2.50
CA PRO A 53 18.81 -22.72 -3.55
C PRO A 53 18.24 -21.99 -4.77
N LEU A 54 18.66 -22.38 -5.98
CA LEU A 54 18.20 -21.74 -7.22
C LEU A 54 16.67 -21.80 -7.38
N ALA A 55 16.04 -22.90 -6.94
CA ALA A 55 14.58 -23.03 -6.95
C ALA A 55 13.87 -21.97 -6.07
N ASP A 56 14.51 -21.55 -4.96
CA ASP A 56 13.97 -20.47 -4.12
C ASP A 56 14.08 -19.11 -4.81
N VAL A 57 15.20 -18.87 -5.55
CA VAL A 57 15.40 -17.64 -6.33
C VAL A 57 14.34 -17.54 -7.43
N HIS A 58 14.11 -18.61 -8.21
CA HIS A 58 13.03 -18.67 -9.20
C HIS A 58 11.65 -18.46 -8.56
N GLY A 59 11.38 -19.11 -7.44
CA GLY A 59 10.10 -18.95 -6.75
C GLY A 59 9.87 -17.51 -6.25
N VAL A 60 10.92 -16.74 -5.99
CA VAL A 60 10.81 -15.31 -5.66
C VAL A 60 10.59 -14.48 -6.92
N ILE A 61 11.34 -14.72 -8.01
CA ILE A 61 11.18 -14.01 -9.28
C ILE A 61 9.74 -14.16 -9.81
N GLU A 62 9.20 -15.37 -9.81
CA GLU A 62 7.84 -15.64 -10.30
C GLU A 62 6.72 -15.15 -9.37
N PHE A 63 7.02 -14.96 -8.10
CA PHE A 63 6.02 -14.49 -7.13
C PHE A 63 5.76 -13.00 -7.23
N TYR A 64 6.78 -12.19 -7.47
CA TYR A 64 6.69 -10.73 -7.49
C TYR A 64 6.52 -10.23 -8.91
N SER A 65 5.40 -9.56 -9.20
CA SER A 65 5.00 -9.15 -10.55
C SER A 65 5.94 -8.16 -11.23
N LEU A 66 6.81 -7.48 -10.49
CA LEU A 66 7.77 -6.52 -11.05
C LEU A 66 9.17 -7.11 -11.30
N PHE A 67 9.36 -8.42 -11.10
CA PHE A 67 10.54 -9.13 -11.58
C PHE A 67 10.21 -9.88 -12.88
N TYR A 68 11.11 -9.79 -13.85
CA TYR A 68 10.94 -10.39 -15.17
C TYR A 68 11.94 -11.54 -15.37
N ASN A 69 11.44 -12.71 -15.73
CA ASN A 69 12.22 -13.89 -16.12
C ASN A 69 12.32 -14.08 -17.64
N GLU A 70 11.71 -13.19 -18.42
CA GLU A 70 11.76 -13.15 -19.88
C GLU A 70 12.34 -11.82 -20.37
N PRO A 71 12.89 -11.77 -21.61
CA PRO A 71 13.49 -10.57 -22.17
C PRO A 71 12.55 -9.36 -22.11
N THR A 72 12.96 -8.35 -21.35
CA THR A 72 12.22 -7.13 -21.09
C THR A 72 13.15 -5.93 -21.26
N SER A 73 12.63 -4.81 -21.75
CA SER A 73 13.39 -3.57 -21.88
C SER A 73 13.76 -3.01 -20.51
N LYS A 74 14.83 -2.21 -20.48
CA LYS A 74 15.14 -1.34 -19.33
C LYS A 74 14.22 -0.13 -19.25
N HIS A 75 13.57 0.20 -20.36
CA HIS A 75 12.54 1.22 -20.45
C HIS A 75 11.17 0.55 -20.38
N VAL A 76 10.48 0.73 -19.28
CA VAL A 76 9.17 0.12 -19.02
C VAL A 76 8.14 1.19 -18.70
N ILE A 77 7.03 1.19 -19.43
CA ILE A 77 5.88 2.05 -19.16
C ILE A 77 4.72 1.19 -18.62
N ARG A 78 4.29 1.49 -17.42
CA ARG A 78 3.13 0.88 -16.76
C ARG A 78 1.95 1.82 -16.81
N VAL A 79 0.82 1.34 -17.30
CA VAL A 79 -0.43 2.08 -17.33
C VAL A 79 -1.40 1.47 -16.33
N CYS A 80 -1.87 2.26 -15.39
CA CYS A 80 -2.85 1.80 -14.42
C CYS A 80 -4.19 1.52 -15.10
N THR A 81 -4.69 0.30 -14.93
CA THR A 81 -5.98 -0.17 -15.47
C THR A 81 -6.98 -0.50 -14.35
N ASP A 82 -6.68 -0.10 -13.11
CA ASP A 82 -7.54 -0.33 -11.96
C ASP A 82 -8.69 0.69 -11.90
N VAL A 83 -9.70 0.41 -11.07
CA VAL A 83 -11.02 1.06 -11.07
C VAL A 83 -10.99 2.57 -11.29
N ALA A 84 -10.25 3.35 -10.48
CA ALA A 84 -10.23 4.81 -10.61
C ALA A 84 -9.65 5.28 -11.96
N CYS A 85 -8.63 4.59 -12.49
CA CYS A 85 -8.02 4.88 -13.78
C CYS A 85 -8.89 4.40 -14.95
N GLU A 86 -9.57 3.25 -14.82
CA GLU A 86 -10.51 2.75 -15.81
C GLU A 86 -11.67 3.74 -16.01
N LEU A 87 -12.23 4.32 -14.93
CA LEU A 87 -13.26 5.37 -15.01
C LEU A 87 -12.83 6.59 -15.83
N LYS A 88 -11.53 6.85 -15.93
CA LYS A 88 -10.92 7.97 -16.67
C LYS A 88 -10.21 7.52 -17.95
N GLY A 89 -10.46 6.28 -18.41
CA GLY A 89 -9.98 5.76 -19.69
C GLY A 89 -8.58 5.12 -19.64
N GLY A 90 -8.19 4.51 -18.52
CA GLY A 90 -6.91 3.81 -18.36
C GLY A 90 -6.69 2.72 -19.41
N ASP A 91 -7.68 1.86 -19.63
CA ASP A 91 -7.63 0.80 -20.66
C ASP A 91 -7.45 1.35 -22.07
N GLU A 92 -8.17 2.43 -22.39
CA GLU A 92 -8.06 3.10 -23.68
C GLU A 92 -6.68 3.74 -23.88
N ASN A 93 -6.09 4.29 -22.80
CA ASN A 93 -4.74 4.82 -22.83
C ASN A 93 -3.70 3.71 -23.06
N LEU A 94 -3.84 2.58 -22.38
CA LEU A 94 -2.99 1.40 -22.60
C LEU A 94 -3.07 0.93 -24.06
N ARG A 95 -4.30 0.77 -24.59
CA ARG A 95 -4.53 0.37 -25.97
C ARG A 95 -3.86 1.31 -26.97
N LYS A 96 -4.08 2.62 -26.83
CA LYS A 96 -3.49 3.65 -27.70
C LYS A 96 -1.97 3.66 -27.63
N LEU A 97 -1.40 3.46 -26.43
CA LEU A 97 0.03 3.41 -26.26
C LEU A 97 0.63 2.18 -26.94
N CYS A 98 0.03 1.00 -26.78
CA CYS A 98 0.43 -0.21 -27.47
C CYS A 98 0.37 -0.05 -29.00
N GLU A 99 -0.76 0.45 -29.54
CA GLU A 99 -0.94 0.68 -30.98
C GLU A 99 0.11 1.64 -31.56
N LYS A 100 0.42 2.72 -30.84
CA LYS A 100 1.46 3.69 -31.23
C LYS A 100 2.82 3.04 -31.43
N HIS A 101 3.15 2.01 -30.64
CA HIS A 101 4.42 1.30 -30.70
C HIS A 101 4.36 -0.04 -31.44
N GLY A 102 3.25 -0.30 -32.17
CA GLY A 102 3.07 -1.52 -32.95
C GLY A 102 2.85 -2.79 -32.14
N LEU A 103 2.52 -2.64 -30.84
CA LEU A 103 2.23 -3.73 -29.94
C LEU A 103 0.72 -4.02 -29.92
N LYS A 104 0.34 -5.30 -29.74
CA LYS A 104 -1.08 -5.69 -29.62
C LYS A 104 -1.48 -5.68 -28.16
N SER A 105 -2.45 -4.85 -27.80
CA SER A 105 -3.09 -4.95 -26.49
C SER A 105 -3.91 -6.24 -26.44
N GLY A 106 -3.55 -7.16 -25.53
CA GLY A 106 -4.32 -8.38 -25.31
C GLY A 106 -5.59 -8.12 -24.52
N PRO A 107 -6.69 -8.88 -24.76
CA PRO A 107 -7.83 -8.86 -23.87
C PRO A 107 -7.44 -9.42 -22.50
N GLY A 108 -7.73 -8.67 -21.43
CA GLY A 108 -7.56 -9.14 -20.05
C GLY A 108 -6.27 -8.75 -19.33
N GLY A 109 -5.48 -7.80 -19.86
CA GLY A 109 -4.52 -7.01 -19.09
C GLY A 109 -3.44 -7.75 -18.29
N GLY A 110 -3.05 -8.93 -18.66
CA GLY A 110 -2.17 -9.77 -17.84
C GLY A 110 -0.72 -9.94 -18.30
N PHE A 111 -0.33 -9.39 -19.45
CA PHE A 111 1.02 -9.62 -19.98
C PHE A 111 1.63 -8.31 -20.46
N TYR A 112 2.90 -8.08 -20.07
CA TYR A 112 3.74 -7.05 -20.65
C TYR A 112 4.02 -7.37 -22.13
N GLN A 113 4.16 -6.34 -22.93
CA GLN A 113 4.55 -6.46 -24.33
C GLN A 113 5.83 -5.67 -24.56
N THR A 114 6.82 -6.33 -25.12
CA THR A 114 8.13 -5.74 -25.42
C THR A 114 8.28 -5.61 -26.93
N THR A 115 8.83 -4.47 -27.40
CA THR A 115 9.17 -4.26 -28.81
C THR A 115 10.25 -5.26 -29.25
N GLU A 116 10.26 -5.63 -30.54
CA GLU A 116 11.20 -6.62 -31.08
C GLU A 116 12.68 -6.22 -30.88
N ASP A 117 12.95 -4.92 -30.86
CA ASP A 117 14.29 -4.36 -30.62
C ASP A 117 14.65 -4.21 -29.14
N LEU A 118 13.78 -4.65 -28.23
CA LEU A 118 13.90 -4.51 -26.79
C LEU A 118 14.08 -3.05 -26.30
N SER A 119 13.61 -2.07 -27.08
CA SER A 119 13.75 -0.66 -26.72
C SER A 119 12.70 -0.19 -25.72
N LEU A 120 11.52 -0.84 -25.67
CA LEU A 120 10.41 -0.46 -24.82
C LEU A 120 9.57 -1.68 -24.40
N THR A 121 9.14 -1.69 -23.16
CA THR A 121 8.10 -2.58 -22.64
C THR A 121 6.91 -1.77 -22.17
N ILE A 122 5.71 -2.19 -22.53
CA ILE A 122 4.43 -1.60 -22.05
C ILE A 122 3.64 -2.68 -21.36
N GLU A 123 3.13 -2.38 -20.16
CA GLU A 123 2.33 -3.31 -19.39
C GLU A 123 1.17 -2.62 -18.65
N PRO A 124 0.04 -3.32 -18.46
CA PRO A 124 -0.96 -2.90 -17.50
C PRO A 124 -0.40 -3.00 -16.09
N SER A 125 -0.89 -2.17 -15.19
CA SER A 125 -0.51 -2.20 -13.79
C SER A 125 -1.74 -2.18 -12.90
N PRO A 126 -1.73 -2.88 -11.75
CA PRO A 126 -2.63 -2.59 -10.67
C PRO A 126 -2.48 -1.14 -10.19
N CYS A 127 -3.24 -0.75 -9.17
CA CYS A 127 -3.25 0.63 -8.69
C CYS A 127 -1.85 1.15 -8.37
N LEU A 128 -1.48 2.27 -9.01
CA LEU A 128 -0.20 2.96 -8.81
C LEU A 128 -0.23 3.95 -7.63
N GLY A 129 -1.32 3.99 -6.83
CA GLY A 129 -1.48 4.95 -5.75
C GLY A 129 -1.54 6.41 -6.22
N LEU A 130 -2.11 6.65 -7.42
CA LEU A 130 -2.23 7.95 -8.07
C LEU A 130 -3.69 8.21 -8.49
N CYS A 131 -4.66 7.74 -7.69
CA CYS A 131 -6.08 7.74 -8.07
C CYS A 131 -6.67 9.15 -8.18
N GLU A 132 -6.11 10.15 -7.49
CA GLU A 132 -6.46 11.56 -7.63
C GLU A 132 -5.94 12.17 -8.94
N HIS A 133 -4.99 11.50 -9.59
CA HIS A 133 -4.40 11.89 -10.88
C HIS A 133 -4.80 10.95 -12.03
N ALA A 134 -5.89 10.21 -11.86
CA ALA A 134 -6.36 9.27 -12.88
C ALA A 134 -6.68 9.96 -14.21
N PRO A 135 -6.29 9.39 -15.39
CA PRO A 135 -5.61 8.10 -15.57
C PRO A 135 -4.08 8.23 -15.37
N ALA A 136 -3.51 7.30 -14.61
CA ALA A 136 -2.12 7.37 -14.17
C ALA A 136 -1.21 6.36 -14.89
N GLY A 137 0.06 6.71 -15.00
CA GLY A 137 1.13 5.83 -15.49
C GLY A 137 2.39 5.96 -14.66
N TRP A 138 3.23 4.94 -14.74
CA TRP A 138 4.55 4.90 -14.11
C TRP A 138 5.57 4.40 -15.14
N GLU A 139 6.65 5.15 -15.27
CA GLU A 139 7.70 4.88 -16.23
C GLU A 139 9.04 4.68 -15.51
N VAL A 140 9.74 3.64 -15.87
CA VAL A 140 11.12 3.37 -15.45
C VAL A 140 11.99 3.31 -16.69
N ASP A 141 13.03 4.14 -16.74
CA ASP A 141 13.98 4.21 -17.86
C ASP A 141 15.40 4.19 -17.31
N GLU A 142 16.18 3.16 -17.65
CA GLU A 142 17.53 2.92 -17.14
C GLU A 142 17.67 3.04 -15.61
N GLY A 143 16.59 2.71 -14.88
CA GLY A 143 16.51 2.77 -13.43
C GLY A 143 16.15 4.15 -12.86
N GLN A 144 15.82 5.14 -13.70
CA GLN A 144 15.15 6.38 -13.28
C GLN A 144 13.65 6.16 -13.29
N SER A 145 12.97 6.59 -12.24
CA SER A 145 11.53 6.44 -12.07
C SER A 145 10.83 7.78 -12.24
N SER A 146 9.75 7.80 -13.00
CA SER A 146 8.88 8.96 -13.17
C SER A 146 7.42 8.53 -13.24
N VAL A 147 6.50 9.43 -12.92
CA VAL A 147 5.05 9.19 -12.99
C VAL A 147 4.44 10.01 -14.10
N ALA A 148 3.34 9.55 -14.66
CA ALA A 148 2.57 10.30 -15.64
C ALA A 148 1.16 10.59 -15.10
N GLU A 149 0.78 11.86 -15.15
CA GLU A 149 -0.57 12.34 -14.94
C GLU A 149 -1.16 12.68 -16.31
N GLY A 150 -2.06 11.83 -16.80
CA GLY A 150 -2.56 11.94 -18.15
C GLY A 150 -1.44 11.89 -19.20
N ARG A 151 -1.09 13.06 -19.80
CA ARG A 151 -0.02 13.18 -20.81
C ARG A 151 1.26 13.85 -20.28
N MET A 152 1.26 14.30 -19.05
CA MET A 152 2.41 14.98 -18.42
C MET A 152 3.28 14.00 -17.65
N ARG A 153 4.54 13.90 -18.03
CA ARG A 153 5.57 13.18 -17.26
C ARG A 153 6.10 14.07 -16.15
N MET A 154 6.18 13.55 -14.93
CA MET A 154 6.69 14.25 -13.75
C MET A 154 7.66 13.35 -13.00
N GLU A 155 8.72 13.93 -12.44
CA GLU A 155 9.64 13.17 -11.56
C GLU A 155 8.93 12.67 -10.30
N ARG A 156 7.91 13.40 -9.84
CA ARG A 156 7.03 13.03 -8.73
C ARG A 156 5.64 13.62 -8.92
N PRO A 157 4.57 12.98 -8.40
CA PRO A 157 3.23 13.53 -8.45
C PRO A 157 3.08 14.75 -7.53
N SER A 158 2.20 15.66 -7.90
CA SER A 158 1.73 16.72 -7.02
C SER A 158 0.87 16.12 -5.89
N SER A 159 0.88 16.75 -4.73
CA SER A 159 0.05 16.36 -3.59
C SER A 159 -1.17 17.26 -3.49
N LEU A 160 -2.33 16.74 -3.84
CA LEU A 160 -3.63 17.43 -3.72
C LEU A 160 -4.19 17.18 -2.32
N VAL A 161 -4.05 18.17 -1.42
CA VAL A 161 -4.38 17.99 0.00
C VAL A 161 -5.37 19.03 0.47
N TYR A 162 -6.48 18.56 1.02
CA TYR A 162 -7.64 19.33 1.46
C TYR A 162 -8.09 18.91 2.86
N GLY A 163 -9.24 19.38 3.30
CA GLY A 163 -9.90 18.99 4.54
C GLY A 163 -10.17 20.14 5.49
N SER A 164 -10.90 19.86 6.55
CA SER A 164 -11.29 20.85 7.56
C SER A 164 -10.21 21.11 8.62
N ILE A 165 -9.23 20.22 8.71
CA ILE A 165 -8.06 20.35 9.59
C ILE A 165 -6.77 20.02 8.84
N ARG A 166 -5.62 20.43 9.39
CA ARG A 166 -4.29 20.18 8.83
C ARG A 166 -3.32 19.89 9.99
N LEU A 167 -3.35 18.68 10.53
CA LEU A 167 -2.52 18.23 11.65
C LEU A 167 -1.46 17.23 11.19
N LEU A 168 -1.89 16.15 10.52
CA LEU A 168 -0.99 15.18 9.91
C LEU A 168 -0.38 15.74 8.63
N THR A 169 -1.18 16.47 7.86
CA THR A 169 -0.80 17.02 6.55
C THR A 169 -0.35 18.49 6.61
N ALA A 170 0.01 19.02 7.79
CA ALA A 170 0.37 20.44 7.96
C ALA A 170 1.48 20.90 7.00
N ASN A 171 2.42 20.03 6.67
CA ASN A 171 3.54 20.31 5.77
C ASN A 171 3.32 19.81 4.32
N CYS A 172 2.19 19.14 4.04
CA CYS A 172 1.92 18.54 2.73
C CYS A 172 1.31 19.55 1.75
N GLY A 173 1.51 19.31 0.43
CA GLY A 173 0.98 20.13 -0.66
C GLY A 173 1.89 21.28 -1.12
N SER A 174 3.03 21.50 -0.49
CA SER A 174 3.98 22.57 -0.85
C SER A 174 5.39 22.09 -1.22
N GLY A 175 5.52 20.80 -1.47
CA GLY A 175 6.79 20.11 -1.73
C GLY A 175 7.39 19.46 -0.47
N THR A 176 8.48 18.74 -0.65
CA THR A 176 9.13 17.98 0.42
C THR A 176 9.63 18.89 1.53
N THR A 177 9.26 18.55 2.76
CA THR A 177 9.74 19.20 3.97
C THR A 177 11.08 18.59 4.37
N ASN A 178 12.14 19.42 4.41
CA ASN A 178 13.44 19.05 4.95
C ASN A 178 13.46 19.19 6.48
N LEU A 179 14.53 18.69 7.11
CA LEU A 179 14.67 18.72 8.56
C LEU A 179 14.63 20.15 9.13
N ALA A 180 15.21 21.14 8.45
CA ALA A 180 15.22 22.52 8.90
C ALA A 180 13.82 23.13 9.00
N LYS A 181 12.93 22.79 8.06
CA LYS A 181 11.52 23.21 8.05
C LYS A 181 10.68 22.38 9.03
N TYR A 182 10.91 21.08 9.12
CA TYR A 182 10.19 20.16 10.04
C TYR A 182 10.47 20.51 11.51
N GLY A 183 11.73 20.77 11.85
CA GLY A 183 12.19 21.11 13.20
C GLY A 183 13.10 20.05 13.81
N LYS A 184 13.24 20.12 15.15
CA LYS A 184 14.24 19.32 15.88
C LYS A 184 13.68 18.01 16.48
N TYR A 185 12.68 17.39 15.91
CA TYR A 185 12.03 16.18 16.45
C TYR A 185 11.62 16.39 17.92
N SER A 186 10.80 17.41 18.14
CA SER A 186 10.45 17.87 19.49
C SER A 186 9.63 16.82 20.27
N ALA A 187 8.78 16.07 19.59
CA ALA A 187 8.02 14.99 20.22
C ALA A 187 8.93 13.83 20.64
N PHE A 188 9.89 13.47 19.78
CA PHE A 188 10.89 12.45 20.13
C PHE A 188 11.78 12.92 21.28
N THR A 189 12.27 14.16 21.25
CA THR A 189 13.07 14.72 22.36
C THR A 189 12.27 14.70 23.68
N LYS A 190 10.98 15.06 23.63
CA LYS A 190 10.08 14.95 24.80
C LYS A 190 9.97 13.51 25.29
N SER A 191 9.81 12.53 24.38
CA SER A 191 9.70 11.13 24.74
C SER A 191 10.95 10.57 25.40
N LEU A 192 12.15 11.02 25.02
CA LEU A 192 13.40 10.65 25.68
C LEU A 192 13.48 11.10 27.16
N GLY A 193 12.73 12.13 27.55
CA GLY A 193 12.56 12.56 28.94
C GLY A 193 11.51 11.76 29.72
N MET A 194 10.75 10.88 29.07
CA MET A 194 9.76 10.00 29.69
C MET A 194 10.33 8.60 29.86
N LYS A 195 9.73 7.79 30.76
CA LYS A 195 10.05 6.34 30.75
C LYS A 195 9.41 5.69 29.51
N PRO A 196 10.04 4.65 28.91
CA PRO A 196 9.44 3.94 27.78
C PRO A 196 8.00 3.46 28.03
N GLU A 197 7.72 2.97 29.23
CA GLU A 197 6.38 2.53 29.63
C GLU A 197 5.36 3.66 29.64
N ASP A 198 5.75 4.89 30.03
CA ASP A 198 4.88 6.06 30.03
C ASP A 198 4.54 6.48 28.60
N VAL A 199 5.48 6.34 27.66
CA VAL A 199 5.23 6.57 26.23
C VAL A 199 4.20 5.57 25.69
N VAL A 200 4.34 4.28 26.02
CA VAL A 200 3.35 3.25 25.65
C VAL A 200 1.97 3.57 26.24
N ASN A 201 1.93 3.97 27.51
CA ASN A 201 0.69 4.31 28.21
C ASN A 201 0.01 5.55 27.59
N GLU A 202 0.79 6.54 27.16
CA GLU A 202 0.28 7.73 26.46
C GLU A 202 -0.38 7.36 25.13
N ILE A 203 0.27 6.47 24.33
CA ILE A 203 -0.33 5.97 23.09
C ILE A 203 -1.58 5.11 23.36
N LYS A 204 -1.61 4.31 24.43
CA LYS A 204 -2.82 3.56 24.84
C LYS A 204 -3.95 4.53 25.23
N ALA A 205 -3.65 5.51 26.07
CA ALA A 205 -4.62 6.49 26.55
C ALA A 205 -5.20 7.33 25.42
N SER A 206 -4.44 7.60 24.35
CA SER A 206 -4.91 8.33 23.16
C SER A 206 -6.02 7.61 22.40
N GLY A 207 -6.15 6.29 22.54
CA GLY A 207 -7.09 5.47 21.79
C GLY A 207 -6.72 5.30 20.31
N LEU A 208 -5.48 5.61 19.91
CA LEU A 208 -5.02 5.44 18.54
C LEU A 208 -5.14 3.98 18.10
N VAL A 209 -5.89 3.74 17.03
CA VAL A 209 -5.94 2.46 16.33
C VAL A 209 -5.23 2.55 14.99
N GLY A 210 -4.79 1.40 14.46
CA GLY A 210 -4.11 1.31 13.17
C GLY A 210 -4.90 1.95 12.03
N ARG A 211 -4.23 2.74 11.19
CA ARG A 211 -4.82 3.48 10.05
C ARG A 211 -4.65 2.76 8.70
N GLY A 212 -4.06 1.57 8.70
CA GLY A 212 -3.85 0.76 7.48
C GLY A 212 -5.01 -0.18 7.11
N GLY A 213 -6.15 -0.12 7.82
CA GLY A 213 -7.35 -0.92 7.51
C GLY A 213 -7.82 -1.82 8.64
N ALA A 214 -6.94 -2.53 9.33
CA ALA A 214 -7.30 -3.51 10.38
C ALA A 214 -7.74 -2.90 11.72
N ALA A 215 -7.50 -1.61 11.96
CA ALA A 215 -7.92 -0.86 13.17
C ALA A 215 -7.51 -1.48 14.52
N PHE A 216 -6.40 -2.21 14.59
CA PHE A 216 -5.94 -2.79 15.85
C PHE A 216 -5.36 -1.67 16.77
N PRO A 217 -5.65 -1.69 18.10
CA PRO A 217 -5.15 -0.68 19.03
C PRO A 217 -3.64 -0.61 19.09
N THR A 218 -3.05 0.55 18.72
CA THR A 218 -1.61 0.73 18.54
C THR A 218 -0.85 0.52 19.85
N GLY A 219 -1.28 1.12 20.95
CA GLY A 219 -0.62 0.98 22.25
C GLY A 219 -0.68 -0.44 22.82
N VAL A 220 -1.74 -1.20 22.53
CA VAL A 220 -1.84 -2.63 22.91
C VAL A 220 -0.82 -3.48 22.13
N LYS A 221 -0.66 -3.20 20.82
CA LYS A 221 0.38 -3.84 20.00
C LYS A 221 1.78 -3.56 20.56
N TRP A 222 2.08 -2.33 20.95
CA TRP A 222 3.37 -1.94 21.54
C TRP A 222 3.61 -2.64 22.88
N GLU A 223 2.61 -2.64 23.77
CA GLU A 223 2.69 -3.34 25.04
C GLU A 223 3.00 -4.84 24.88
N GLY A 224 2.41 -5.50 23.88
CA GLY A 224 2.70 -6.89 23.54
C GLY A 224 4.18 -7.11 23.18
N ALA A 225 4.78 -6.20 22.41
CA ALA A 225 6.20 -6.27 22.06
C ALA A 225 7.12 -5.92 23.25
N VAL A 226 6.72 -4.97 24.10
CA VAL A 226 7.47 -4.66 25.35
C VAL A 226 7.58 -5.88 26.24
N ARG A 227 6.46 -6.60 26.45
CA ARG A 227 6.40 -7.80 27.31
C ARG A 227 7.20 -9.00 26.76
N SER A 228 7.53 -8.99 25.47
CA SER A 228 8.31 -10.07 24.87
C SER A 228 9.80 -9.86 25.15
N GLU A 229 10.38 -10.76 25.92
CA GLU A 229 11.83 -10.77 26.18
C GLU A 229 12.59 -11.18 24.91
N SER A 230 13.55 -10.37 24.48
CA SER A 230 14.41 -10.64 23.33
C SER A 230 15.63 -9.73 23.35
N ASP A 231 16.73 -10.23 22.81
CA ASP A 231 17.98 -9.49 22.56
C ASP A 231 17.82 -8.45 21.45
N GLN A 232 16.86 -8.65 20.53
CA GLN A 232 16.57 -7.78 19.40
C GLN A 232 15.07 -7.61 19.25
N LYS A 233 14.62 -6.38 18.98
CA LYS A 233 13.25 -6.04 18.56
C LYS A 233 13.29 -5.13 17.35
N TYR A 234 12.23 -5.14 16.56
CA TYR A 234 12.13 -4.35 15.32
C TYR A 234 10.90 -3.45 15.29
N ILE A 235 11.06 -2.27 14.65
CA ILE A 235 9.97 -1.42 14.22
C ILE A 235 9.87 -1.48 12.71
N ILE A 236 8.66 -1.69 12.19
CA ILE A 236 8.43 -1.65 10.74
C ILE A 236 7.39 -0.59 10.41
N CYS A 237 7.76 0.33 9.54
CA CYS A 237 6.86 1.19 8.82
C CYS A 237 6.33 0.42 7.62
N ASN A 238 5.05 0.08 7.65
CA ASN A 238 4.36 -0.52 6.51
C ASN A 238 3.94 0.59 5.55
N ALA A 239 4.70 0.74 4.47
CA ALA A 239 4.46 1.65 3.35
C ALA A 239 4.12 0.87 2.06
N ASP A 240 3.59 -0.36 2.21
CA ASP A 240 2.98 -1.12 1.11
C ASP A 240 1.53 -0.68 0.91
N GLU A 241 1.36 0.52 0.38
CA GLU A 241 0.06 1.13 0.10
C GLU A 241 -0.47 0.67 -1.26
N SER A 242 -0.97 -0.56 -1.31
CA SER A 242 -1.36 -1.23 -2.57
C SER A 242 -2.87 -1.41 -2.73
N GLU A 243 -3.68 -0.99 -1.74
CA GLU A 243 -5.14 -1.01 -1.84
C GLU A 243 -5.65 -0.03 -2.89
N PRO A 244 -6.44 -0.47 -3.89
CA PRO A 244 -7.01 0.42 -4.91
C PRO A 244 -7.79 1.59 -4.32
N GLY A 245 -7.43 2.80 -4.75
CA GLY A 245 -8.02 4.03 -4.23
C GLY A 245 -7.24 4.69 -3.09
N THR A 246 -6.20 4.04 -2.54
CA THR A 246 -5.39 4.59 -1.44
C THR A 246 -4.12 5.27 -1.95
N PHE A 247 -3.83 6.47 -1.43
CA PHE A 247 -2.62 7.26 -1.75
C PHE A 247 -2.19 8.22 -0.62
N LYS A 248 -2.71 8.06 0.59
CA LYS A 248 -2.44 8.91 1.75
C LYS A 248 -1.02 8.76 2.28
N ASP A 249 -0.51 7.52 2.28
CA ASP A 249 0.82 7.21 2.80
C ASP A 249 1.89 7.74 1.84
N ARG A 250 1.66 7.67 0.53
CA ARG A 250 2.48 8.30 -0.49
C ARG A 250 2.64 9.80 -0.25
N VAL A 251 1.54 10.51 -0.03
CA VAL A 251 1.57 11.97 0.23
C VAL A 251 2.39 12.31 1.47
N LEU A 252 2.18 11.56 2.57
CA LEU A 252 2.93 11.77 3.81
C LEU A 252 4.44 11.52 3.62
N LEU A 253 4.80 10.44 2.91
CA LEU A 253 6.21 10.06 2.69
C LEU A 253 6.95 11.02 1.75
N ILE A 254 6.27 11.57 0.74
CA ILE A 254 6.86 12.53 -0.20
C ILE A 254 7.01 13.91 0.45
N ASP A 255 5.96 14.40 1.09
CA ASP A 255 5.89 15.80 1.51
C ASP A 255 6.42 16.02 2.94
N ASP A 256 6.22 15.05 3.85
CA ASP A 256 6.64 15.16 5.25
C ASP A 256 7.29 13.85 5.78
N PRO A 257 8.41 13.38 5.15
CA PRO A 257 9.07 12.14 5.53
C PRO A 257 9.54 12.15 6.99
N HIS A 258 9.96 13.30 7.50
CA HIS A 258 10.46 13.45 8.87
C HIS A 258 9.43 13.10 9.94
N LYS A 259 8.13 13.35 9.69
CA LYS A 259 7.06 12.97 10.61
C LYS A 259 6.96 11.46 10.78
N THR A 260 7.14 10.70 9.69
CA THR A 260 7.20 9.23 9.74
C THR A 260 8.42 8.76 10.51
N LEU A 261 9.60 9.33 10.24
CA LEU A 261 10.85 8.99 10.92
C LEU A 261 10.77 9.30 12.43
N GLU A 262 10.21 10.45 12.82
CA GLU A 262 10.01 10.80 14.23
C GLU A 262 9.07 9.81 14.93
N GLY A 263 7.98 9.39 14.25
CA GLY A 263 7.07 8.35 14.76
C GLY A 263 7.77 7.00 14.95
N MET A 264 8.65 6.61 14.04
CA MET A 264 9.44 5.37 14.15
C MET A 264 10.44 5.43 15.32
N LEU A 265 11.11 6.56 15.53
CA LEU A 265 12.04 6.77 16.64
C LEU A 265 11.34 6.67 18.00
N ILE A 266 10.17 7.33 18.13
CA ILE A 266 9.35 7.26 19.35
C ILE A 266 8.91 5.81 19.62
N ALA A 267 8.45 5.10 18.59
CA ALA A 267 8.06 3.70 18.69
C ALA A 267 9.25 2.80 19.09
N GLY A 268 10.43 3.02 18.48
CA GLY A 268 11.67 2.30 18.79
C GLY A 268 12.07 2.48 20.24
N TYR A 269 12.08 3.71 20.73
CA TYR A 269 12.36 4.02 22.12
C TYR A 269 11.38 3.35 23.09
N ALA A 270 10.08 3.48 22.80
CA ALA A 270 9.01 2.97 23.66
C ALA A 270 9.01 1.45 23.81
N VAL A 271 9.37 0.68 22.76
CA VAL A 271 9.34 -0.79 22.79
C VAL A 271 10.73 -1.42 23.02
N GLY A 272 11.79 -0.60 23.07
CA GLY A 272 13.16 -1.05 23.23
C GLY A 272 13.74 -1.72 21.97
N ALA A 273 13.37 -1.23 20.79
CA ALA A 273 13.93 -1.64 19.50
C ALA A 273 15.07 -0.69 19.10
N ASN A 274 16.12 -1.22 18.48
CA ASN A 274 17.26 -0.45 17.98
C ASN A 274 17.38 -0.46 16.44
N LYS A 275 16.48 -1.17 15.74
CA LYS A 275 16.45 -1.27 14.29
C LYS A 275 15.03 -1.08 13.76
N GLY A 276 14.89 -0.26 12.72
CA GLY A 276 13.66 -0.05 11.98
C GLY A 276 13.80 -0.37 10.50
N TYR A 277 12.70 -0.79 9.87
CA TYR A 277 12.59 -0.92 8.43
C TYR A 277 11.44 -0.06 7.91
N ILE A 278 11.67 0.65 6.81
CA ILE A 278 10.62 1.22 5.99
C ILE A 278 10.42 0.25 4.83
N TYR A 279 9.33 -0.52 4.84
CA TYR A 279 8.97 -1.38 3.72
C TYR A 279 8.07 -0.60 2.77
N ILE A 280 8.60 -0.30 1.59
CA ILE A 280 7.92 0.51 0.57
C ILE A 280 7.67 -0.32 -0.69
N ARG A 281 6.48 -0.17 -1.28
CA ARG A 281 6.15 -0.82 -2.55
C ARG A 281 7.04 -0.30 -3.68
N ALA A 282 7.38 -1.18 -4.63
CA ALA A 282 8.28 -0.81 -5.72
C ALA A 282 7.69 0.23 -6.70
N GLU A 283 6.39 0.34 -6.79
CA GLU A 283 5.70 1.35 -7.61
C GLU A 283 5.97 2.79 -7.07
N TYR A 284 6.48 2.89 -5.85
CA TYR A 284 6.90 4.16 -5.22
C TYR A 284 8.43 4.39 -5.25
N LEU A 285 9.15 3.80 -6.21
CA LEU A 285 10.61 3.99 -6.33
C LEU A 285 11.04 5.46 -6.37
N TYR A 286 10.20 6.36 -6.88
CA TYR A 286 10.46 7.80 -6.88
C TYR A 286 10.44 8.44 -5.49
N ILE A 287 9.93 7.75 -4.45
CA ILE A 287 9.96 8.21 -3.05
C ILE A 287 11.27 7.81 -2.36
N VAL A 288 11.92 6.74 -2.80
CA VAL A 288 13.13 6.21 -2.12
C VAL A 288 14.20 7.28 -1.93
N PRO A 289 14.57 8.09 -2.95
CA PRO A 289 15.55 9.17 -2.77
C PRO A 289 15.12 10.23 -1.74
N VAL A 290 13.81 10.49 -1.60
CA VAL A 290 13.28 11.42 -0.60
C VAL A 290 13.50 10.87 0.81
N LEU A 291 13.21 9.59 1.01
CA LEU A 291 13.41 8.91 2.30
C LEU A 291 14.90 8.78 2.65
N GLU A 292 15.74 8.43 1.68
CA GLU A 292 17.21 8.35 1.87
C GLU A 292 17.78 9.71 2.29
N ASN A 293 17.34 10.80 1.65
CA ASN A 293 17.76 12.14 2.04
C ASN A 293 17.28 12.50 3.45
N ALA A 294 16.03 12.21 3.79
CA ALA A 294 15.49 12.49 5.13
C ALA A 294 16.22 11.69 6.22
N ILE A 295 16.54 10.41 5.97
CA ILE A 295 17.34 9.57 6.87
C ILE A 295 18.73 10.20 7.06
N LYS A 296 19.38 10.60 5.97
CA LYS A 296 20.70 11.24 6.00
C LYS A 296 20.68 12.55 6.80
N GLU A 297 19.73 13.45 6.55
CA GLU A 297 19.57 14.70 7.31
C GLU A 297 19.39 14.41 8.82
N THR A 298 18.61 13.37 9.15
CA THR A 298 18.37 12.98 10.54
C THR A 298 19.61 12.41 11.21
N GLN A 299 20.43 11.63 10.48
CA GLN A 299 21.73 11.12 10.96
C GLN A 299 22.75 12.25 11.17
N GLU A 300 22.88 13.16 10.19
CA GLU A 300 23.79 14.32 10.28
C GLU A 300 23.43 15.26 11.44
N ALA A 301 22.16 15.32 11.82
CA ALA A 301 21.68 16.10 12.98
C ALA A 301 21.85 15.36 14.33
N GLY A 302 22.36 14.11 14.36
CA GLY A 302 22.49 13.32 15.57
C GLY A 302 21.15 12.84 16.16
N LEU A 303 20.11 12.83 15.36
CA LEU A 303 18.76 12.38 15.74
C LEU A 303 18.49 10.91 15.36
N LEU A 304 19.43 10.28 14.65
CA LEU A 304 19.39 8.86 14.25
C LEU A 304 20.81 8.31 14.29
N GLY A 305 20.99 7.06 14.73
CA GLY A 305 22.28 6.39 14.87
C GLY A 305 22.56 5.97 16.30
N GLU A 306 23.82 6.07 16.74
CA GLU A 306 24.26 5.65 18.07
C GLU A 306 24.09 6.76 19.11
N ASN A 307 23.70 6.38 20.34
CA ASN A 307 23.62 7.26 21.51
C ASN A 307 22.95 8.61 21.23
N ILE A 308 21.76 8.55 20.62
CA ILE A 308 21.01 9.71 20.13
C ILE A 308 20.82 10.74 21.26
N LEU A 309 21.25 12.00 21.01
CA LEU A 309 21.19 13.11 21.98
C LEU A 309 21.78 12.78 23.35
N GLY A 310 22.71 11.81 23.45
CA GLY A 310 23.32 11.39 24.72
C GLY A 310 22.40 10.60 25.64
N SER A 311 21.28 10.10 25.15
CA SER A 311 20.26 9.37 25.94
C SER A 311 20.59 7.91 26.23
N GLY A 312 21.62 7.35 25.60
CA GLY A 312 21.89 5.90 25.60
C GLY A 312 21.03 5.11 24.62
N PHE A 313 20.04 5.71 24.00
CA PHE A 313 19.21 5.09 22.96
C PHE A 313 19.92 5.17 21.60
N SER A 314 19.92 4.06 20.86
CA SER A 314 20.45 3.97 19.51
C SER A 314 19.38 3.40 18.59
N PHE A 315 19.26 3.91 17.37
CA PHE A 315 18.29 3.43 16.42
C PHE A 315 18.78 3.62 14.98
N GLU A 316 18.61 2.60 14.17
CA GLU A 316 18.90 2.62 12.74
C GLU A 316 17.65 2.40 11.93
N ILE A 317 17.56 3.03 10.76
CA ILE A 317 16.46 2.85 9.80
C ILE A 317 17.04 2.40 8.46
N GLU A 318 16.44 1.34 7.90
CA GLU A 318 16.79 0.79 6.60
C GLU A 318 15.55 0.73 5.69
N ILE A 319 15.69 1.13 4.43
CA ILE A 319 14.62 1.05 3.45
C ILE A 319 14.66 -0.34 2.78
N ARG A 320 13.50 -1.00 2.71
CA ARG A 320 13.29 -2.25 2.00
C ARG A 320 12.23 -2.05 0.94
N VAL A 321 12.62 -2.24 -0.32
CA VAL A 321 11.72 -2.10 -1.47
C VAL A 321 11.08 -3.45 -1.77
N GLY A 322 9.75 -3.47 -1.86
CA GLY A 322 8.98 -4.61 -2.37
C GLY A 322 9.20 -4.82 -3.87
N ALA A 323 8.40 -5.68 -4.50
CA ALA A 323 8.55 -5.95 -5.92
C ALA A 323 7.20 -6.23 -6.62
N GLY A 324 6.13 -5.54 -6.21
CA GLY A 324 4.79 -5.68 -6.79
C GLY A 324 4.05 -6.91 -6.26
N ALA A 325 3.48 -6.79 -5.06
CA ALA A 325 2.58 -7.79 -4.49
C ALA A 325 1.74 -7.15 -3.38
N TYR A 326 0.45 -6.92 -3.63
CA TYR A 326 -0.52 -6.38 -2.65
C TYR A 326 -0.51 -7.13 -1.32
N ILE A 327 -0.32 -8.46 -1.38
CA ILE A 327 -0.29 -9.28 -0.17
C ILE A 327 0.82 -8.87 0.81
N CYS A 328 1.89 -8.21 0.37
CA CYS A 328 2.95 -7.74 1.24
C CYS A 328 2.54 -6.57 2.15
N GLY A 329 1.34 -6.00 1.96
CA GLY A 329 0.68 -5.15 2.95
C GLY A 329 0.21 -5.91 4.21
N GLU A 330 -0.02 -7.22 4.12
CA GLU A 330 -0.26 -8.08 5.29
C GLU A 330 1.04 -8.25 6.09
N GLU A 331 0.97 -8.02 7.41
CA GLU A 331 2.16 -7.87 8.27
C GLU A 331 3.14 -9.04 8.20
N THR A 332 2.66 -10.28 8.09
CA THR A 332 3.53 -11.47 8.07
C THR A 332 4.07 -11.79 6.67
N ALA A 333 3.32 -11.48 5.62
CA ALA A 333 3.79 -11.55 4.24
C ALA A 333 4.90 -10.51 3.99
N LEU A 334 4.78 -9.32 4.55
CA LEU A 334 5.82 -8.30 4.55
C LEU A 334 7.11 -8.81 5.22
N PHE A 335 7.01 -9.54 6.33
CA PHE A 335 8.19 -10.15 6.97
C PHE A 335 8.87 -11.17 6.06
N GLU A 336 8.10 -12.05 5.40
CA GLU A 336 8.64 -13.02 4.44
C GLU A 336 9.37 -12.31 3.29
N SER A 337 8.84 -11.18 2.80
CA SER A 337 9.48 -10.34 1.79
C SER A 337 10.82 -9.76 2.27
N ILE A 338 10.86 -9.15 3.47
CA ILE A 338 12.13 -8.66 4.08
C ILE A 338 13.13 -9.79 4.25
N GLU A 339 12.68 -11.00 4.57
CA GLU A 339 13.51 -12.19 4.73
C GLU A 339 13.97 -12.82 3.41
N GLY A 340 13.62 -12.23 2.26
CA GLY A 340 14.03 -12.71 0.94
C GLY A 340 13.29 -13.96 0.46
N LYS A 341 12.01 -14.04 0.75
CA LYS A 341 11.12 -15.16 0.41
C LYS A 341 9.90 -14.65 -0.38
N ARG A 342 9.08 -15.58 -0.89
CA ARG A 342 7.73 -15.26 -1.38
C ARG A 342 6.90 -14.68 -0.23
N GLY A 343 6.16 -13.61 -0.48
CA GLY A 343 5.33 -12.92 0.51
C GLY A 343 4.09 -13.72 0.93
N PHE A 344 4.30 -14.90 1.49
CA PHE A 344 3.22 -15.73 1.99
C PHE A 344 2.86 -15.39 3.43
N PRO A 345 1.57 -15.14 3.76
CA PRO A 345 1.13 -14.95 5.13
C PRO A 345 1.48 -16.14 6.04
N ARG A 346 1.84 -15.86 7.28
CA ARG A 346 2.09 -16.86 8.33
C ARG A 346 0.80 -17.18 9.09
N ILE A 347 0.71 -18.38 9.60
CA ILE A 347 -0.36 -18.76 10.53
C ILE A 347 -0.14 -18.06 11.87
N LYS A 348 -1.18 -17.51 12.44
CA LYS A 348 -1.20 -16.89 13.77
C LYS A 348 -2.04 -17.73 14.73
N PRO A 349 -1.63 -18.00 15.96
CA PRO A 349 -0.35 -17.67 16.59
C PRO A 349 0.85 -18.47 16.04
N PRO A 350 2.12 -18.05 16.21
CA PRO A 350 2.54 -16.90 17.03
C PRO A 350 2.26 -15.55 16.36
N PHE A 351 2.08 -14.51 17.19
CA PHE A 351 1.82 -13.15 16.72
C PHE A 351 3.13 -12.37 16.48
N PRO A 352 3.15 -11.35 15.61
CA PRO A 352 4.32 -10.52 15.31
C PRO A 352 5.01 -9.92 16.52
N THR A 353 4.26 -9.57 17.56
CA THR A 353 4.78 -9.00 18.81
C THR A 353 5.68 -9.97 19.59
N THR A 354 5.64 -11.26 19.25
CA THR A 354 6.52 -12.30 19.81
C THR A 354 7.46 -12.90 18.77
N HIS A 355 6.96 -13.18 17.57
CA HIS A 355 7.68 -13.85 16.46
C HIS A 355 7.41 -13.11 15.13
N GLY A 356 8.01 -11.94 14.96
CA GLY A 356 7.92 -11.13 13.75
C GLY A 356 9.03 -11.40 12.74
N VAL A 357 9.62 -10.32 12.19
CA VAL A 357 10.72 -10.43 11.23
C VAL A 357 11.96 -11.07 11.89
N PHE A 358 12.60 -11.99 11.16
CA PHE A 358 13.72 -12.82 11.66
C PHE A 358 13.41 -13.60 12.94
N GLY A 359 12.12 -13.90 13.19
CA GLY A 359 11.67 -14.60 14.40
C GLY A 359 11.74 -13.76 15.68
N LYS A 360 11.94 -12.46 15.59
CA LYS A 360 12.09 -11.54 16.72
C LYS A 360 10.83 -10.71 16.94
N PRO A 361 10.56 -10.24 18.18
CA PRO A 361 9.43 -9.35 18.45
C PRO A 361 9.45 -8.13 17.53
N THR A 362 8.35 -7.88 16.85
CA THR A 362 8.25 -6.82 15.85
C THR A 362 6.96 -6.03 16.03
N VAL A 363 7.08 -4.71 16.04
CA VAL A 363 5.95 -3.79 15.92
C VAL A 363 5.89 -3.28 14.49
N ILE A 364 4.77 -3.54 13.82
CA ILE A 364 4.50 -3.02 12.48
C ILE A 364 3.35 -2.02 12.56
N ASN A 365 3.55 -0.83 12.02
CA ASN A 365 2.54 0.23 11.93
C ASN A 365 2.52 0.84 10.53
N ASN A 366 1.31 1.21 10.07
CA ASN A 366 1.12 1.96 8.84
C ASN A 366 1.68 3.39 8.96
N VAL A 367 2.01 4.04 7.84
CA VAL A 367 2.57 5.40 7.78
C VAL A 367 1.69 6.43 8.49
N GLU A 368 0.37 6.48 8.21
CA GLU A 368 -0.56 7.42 8.86
C GLU A 368 -0.61 7.18 10.39
N THR A 369 -0.51 5.93 10.82
CA THR A 369 -0.42 5.59 12.25
C THR A 369 0.84 6.17 12.88
N LEU A 370 2.01 5.98 12.23
CA LEU A 370 3.29 6.52 12.70
C LEU A 370 3.29 8.05 12.73
N CYS A 371 2.73 8.71 11.71
CA CYS A 371 2.59 10.17 11.67
C CYS A 371 1.68 10.74 12.78
N SER A 372 0.78 9.93 13.34
CA SER A 372 -0.07 10.33 14.46
C SER A 372 0.67 10.34 15.80
N ILE A 373 1.74 9.58 15.94
CA ILE A 373 2.49 9.42 17.19
C ILE A 373 3.14 10.73 17.66
N PRO A 374 3.88 11.48 16.82
CA PRO A 374 4.45 12.78 17.22
C PRO A 374 3.36 13.78 17.67
N LEU A 375 2.19 13.76 17.03
CA LEU A 375 1.06 14.62 17.42
C LEU A 375 0.56 14.26 18.83
N ILE A 376 0.41 12.98 19.14
CA ILE A 376 -0.03 12.50 20.47
C ILE A 376 0.99 12.87 21.53
N ILE A 377 2.27 12.58 21.32
CA ILE A 377 3.31 12.88 22.30
C ILE A 377 3.44 14.39 22.54
N SER A 378 3.32 15.21 21.49
CA SER A 378 3.40 16.66 21.62
C SER A 378 2.24 17.24 22.42
N LYS A 379 1.00 16.88 22.06
CA LYS A 379 -0.24 17.45 22.62
C LYS A 379 -0.70 16.77 23.91
N GLY A 380 -0.40 15.48 24.09
CA GLY A 380 -0.96 14.62 25.11
C GLY A 380 -2.20 13.85 24.62
N ALA A 381 -2.42 12.68 25.20
CA ALA A 381 -3.53 11.78 24.86
C ALA A 381 -4.90 12.45 25.04
N GLU A 382 -5.07 13.22 26.10
CA GLU A 382 -6.34 13.91 26.39
C GLU A 382 -6.71 14.92 25.29
N GLU A 383 -5.75 15.76 24.86
CA GLU A 383 -5.99 16.74 23.79
C GLU A 383 -6.17 16.06 22.42
N TYR A 384 -5.47 14.96 22.16
CA TYR A 384 -5.68 14.16 20.95
C TYR A 384 -7.10 13.59 20.89
N ARG A 385 -7.64 13.11 22.01
CA ARG A 385 -8.99 12.55 22.10
C ARG A 385 -10.11 13.57 21.91
N LYS A 386 -9.84 14.87 22.05
CA LYS A 386 -10.81 15.94 21.74
C LYS A 386 -11.03 16.12 20.23
N ILE A 387 -10.15 15.53 19.40
CA ILE A 387 -10.30 15.48 17.96
C ILE A 387 -11.04 14.18 17.62
N GLY A 388 -12.11 14.27 16.83
CA GLY A 388 -12.89 13.10 16.46
C GLY A 388 -14.01 12.76 17.45
N THR A 389 -14.33 11.47 17.58
CA THR A 389 -15.36 10.97 18.48
C THR A 389 -14.74 10.21 19.66
N GLU A 390 -15.57 9.90 20.67
CA GLU A 390 -15.12 9.16 21.85
C GLU A 390 -14.50 7.79 21.49
N LYS A 391 -15.12 7.05 20.55
CA LYS A 391 -14.70 5.71 20.14
C LYS A 391 -13.72 5.72 18.97
N SER A 392 -13.77 6.76 18.14
CA SER A 392 -12.85 6.98 17.01
C SER A 392 -12.11 8.31 17.18
N PRO A 393 -11.11 8.41 18.06
CA PRO A 393 -10.38 9.65 18.32
C PRO A 393 -9.34 9.94 17.22
N GLY A 394 -9.03 11.23 17.09
CA GLY A 394 -7.98 11.75 16.25
C GLY A 394 -8.43 12.18 14.85
N PRO A 395 -7.48 12.67 14.05
CA PRO A 395 -7.69 12.94 12.63
C PRO A 395 -7.75 11.65 11.82
N LYS A 396 -8.37 11.74 10.64
CA LYS A 396 -8.36 10.68 9.62
C LYS A 396 -8.11 11.27 8.24
N LEU A 397 -7.31 10.56 7.47
CA LEU A 397 -7.04 10.86 6.07
C LEU A 397 -7.97 10.03 5.18
N PHE A 398 -8.75 10.71 4.34
CA PHE A 398 -9.60 10.08 3.33
C PHE A 398 -9.05 10.34 1.93
N CYS A 399 -8.89 9.27 1.15
CA CYS A 399 -8.49 9.32 -0.24
C CYS A 399 -9.75 9.41 -1.10
N VAL A 400 -10.06 10.59 -1.60
CA VAL A 400 -11.26 10.84 -2.43
C VAL A 400 -10.88 10.81 -3.90
N SER A 401 -11.55 9.96 -4.69
CA SER A 401 -11.27 9.76 -6.12
C SER A 401 -12.51 9.33 -6.90
N GLY A 402 -12.37 9.04 -8.20
CA GLY A 402 -13.48 8.67 -9.08
C GLY A 402 -14.18 9.90 -9.68
N ASP A 403 -15.51 9.88 -9.70
CA ASP A 403 -16.33 10.92 -10.34
C ASP A 403 -16.67 12.07 -9.38
N VAL A 404 -15.63 12.69 -8.82
CA VAL A 404 -15.71 13.80 -7.88
C VAL A 404 -15.06 15.05 -8.49
N THR A 405 -15.54 16.24 -8.11
CA THR A 405 -15.05 17.51 -8.67
C THR A 405 -13.61 17.82 -8.27
N GLN A 406 -13.25 17.55 -7.03
CA GLN A 406 -11.90 17.77 -6.50
C GLN A 406 -11.37 16.47 -5.87
N PRO A 407 -10.79 15.56 -6.67
CA PRO A 407 -10.12 14.39 -6.12
C PRO A 407 -8.88 14.81 -5.32
N GLY A 408 -8.56 14.07 -4.25
CA GLY A 408 -7.41 14.38 -3.40
C GLY A 408 -7.47 13.76 -2.02
N LEU A 409 -6.50 14.12 -1.18
CA LEU A 409 -6.38 13.67 0.19
C LEU A 409 -7.06 14.66 1.14
N TYR A 410 -8.03 14.20 1.89
CA TYR A 410 -8.82 15.01 2.82
C TYR A 410 -8.50 14.65 4.27
N GLU A 411 -7.98 15.63 5.04
CA GLU A 411 -7.78 15.48 6.47
C GLU A 411 -8.96 16.08 7.24
N VAL A 412 -9.66 15.25 7.99
CA VAL A 412 -10.83 15.63 8.79
C VAL A 412 -10.76 14.98 10.18
N PRO A 413 -11.44 15.53 11.22
CA PRO A 413 -11.66 14.78 12.44
C PRO A 413 -12.60 13.60 12.15
N PHE A 414 -12.44 12.48 12.85
CA PHE A 414 -13.47 11.44 12.82
C PHE A 414 -14.84 12.01 13.22
N GLY A 415 -15.90 11.45 12.65
CA GLY A 415 -17.27 11.85 12.95
C GLY A 415 -17.90 12.83 11.97
N VAL A 416 -17.15 13.34 10.98
CA VAL A 416 -17.76 14.00 9.81
C VAL A 416 -18.59 12.97 9.03
N THR A 417 -19.63 13.42 8.36
CA THR A 417 -20.46 12.57 7.51
C THR A 417 -19.87 12.37 6.12
N LEU A 418 -20.32 11.34 5.39
CA LEU A 418 -19.97 11.17 3.99
C LEU A 418 -20.38 12.41 3.16
N ARG A 419 -21.55 12.98 3.43
CA ARG A 419 -22.04 14.21 2.79
C ARG A 419 -21.04 15.34 2.95
N GLU A 420 -20.59 15.61 4.16
CA GLU A 420 -19.61 16.68 4.44
C GLU A 420 -18.29 16.47 3.71
N VAL A 421 -17.81 15.22 3.57
CA VAL A 421 -16.59 14.93 2.78
C VAL A 421 -16.83 15.16 1.30
N LEU A 422 -17.97 14.74 0.74
CA LEU A 422 -18.32 14.98 -0.66
C LEU A 422 -18.52 16.48 -0.93
N ASP A 423 -19.15 17.23 -0.03
CA ASP A 423 -19.34 18.69 -0.16
C ASP A 423 -17.98 19.41 -0.17
N MET A 424 -17.05 19.03 0.72
CA MET A 424 -15.67 19.54 0.69
C MET A 424 -14.95 19.23 -0.63
N ALA A 425 -15.28 18.09 -1.26
CA ALA A 425 -14.73 17.68 -2.54
C ALA A 425 -15.47 18.28 -3.75
N GLY A 426 -16.42 19.21 -3.54
CA GLY A 426 -17.17 19.87 -4.58
C GLY A 426 -18.30 19.04 -5.19
N GLY A 427 -18.70 17.95 -4.55
CA GLY A 427 -19.75 17.04 -4.98
C GLY A 427 -19.34 16.13 -6.16
N VAL A 428 -20.32 15.45 -6.72
CA VAL A 428 -20.14 14.63 -7.93
C VAL A 428 -19.80 15.54 -9.12
N ALA A 429 -18.85 15.11 -9.94
CA ALA A 429 -18.37 15.89 -11.07
C ALA A 429 -19.49 16.15 -12.11
N ASP A 430 -19.36 17.25 -12.84
CA ASP A 430 -20.25 17.64 -13.95
C ASP A 430 -21.73 17.82 -13.55
N GLY A 431 -22.03 17.98 -12.27
CA GLY A 431 -23.38 18.14 -11.74
C GLY A 431 -24.27 16.89 -11.87
N LYS A 432 -23.67 15.72 -12.02
CA LYS A 432 -24.35 14.44 -12.11
C LYS A 432 -24.82 13.94 -10.73
N GLU A 433 -25.72 12.96 -10.76
CA GLU A 433 -26.21 12.32 -9.54
C GLU A 433 -25.25 11.25 -9.02
N LEU A 434 -25.24 11.08 -7.70
CA LEU A 434 -24.47 10.04 -7.04
C LEU A 434 -25.13 8.67 -7.26
N LYS A 435 -24.43 7.73 -7.89
CA LYS A 435 -24.85 6.33 -7.94
C LYS A 435 -24.43 5.58 -6.70
N SER A 436 -23.12 5.65 -6.39
CA SER A 436 -22.56 4.96 -5.23
C SER A 436 -21.18 5.48 -4.85
N VAL A 437 -20.70 5.05 -3.68
CA VAL A 437 -19.33 5.25 -3.20
C VAL A 437 -18.77 3.91 -2.78
N LEU A 438 -17.60 3.53 -3.27
CA LEU A 438 -16.86 2.39 -2.75
C LEU A 438 -16.02 2.84 -1.55
N PHE A 439 -16.36 2.30 -0.37
CA PHE A 439 -15.63 2.52 0.87
C PHE A 439 -14.58 1.45 1.11
N GLY A 440 -13.42 1.86 1.63
CA GLY A 440 -12.38 0.94 2.07
C GLY A 440 -11.52 0.33 0.96
N GLY A 441 -11.73 0.74 -0.30
CA GLY A 441 -11.02 0.23 -1.47
C GLY A 441 -11.62 -1.04 -2.05
N ALA A 442 -10.83 -1.82 -2.78
CA ALA A 442 -11.27 -3.07 -3.41
C ALA A 442 -11.82 -4.08 -2.39
N ALA A 443 -11.21 -4.13 -1.19
CA ALA A 443 -11.65 -4.97 -0.07
C ALA A 443 -12.89 -4.43 0.67
N GLY A 444 -13.55 -3.41 0.12
CA GLY A 444 -14.61 -2.65 0.75
C GLY A 444 -16.03 -3.07 0.39
N ALA A 445 -16.94 -2.09 0.46
CA ALA A 445 -18.34 -2.24 0.11
C ALA A 445 -18.92 -0.95 -0.47
N PHE A 446 -20.02 -1.05 -1.22
CA PHE A 446 -20.69 0.10 -1.82
C PHE A 446 -21.68 0.75 -0.85
N ALA A 447 -21.60 2.08 -0.74
CA ALA A 447 -22.59 2.95 -0.14
C ALA A 447 -23.44 3.62 -1.23
N THR A 448 -24.66 4.02 -0.89
CA THR A 448 -25.58 4.78 -1.76
C THR A 448 -25.93 6.13 -1.14
N SER A 449 -26.80 6.89 -1.77
CA SER A 449 -27.33 8.17 -1.21
C SER A 449 -27.96 8.03 0.18
N GLU A 450 -28.46 6.85 0.55
CA GLU A 450 -29.01 6.56 1.88
C GLU A 450 -27.96 6.63 3.00
N HIS A 451 -26.68 6.51 2.66
CA HIS A 451 -25.57 6.51 3.60
C HIS A 451 -24.88 7.88 3.75
N LEU A 452 -25.36 8.92 3.05
CA LEU A 452 -24.71 10.24 3.03
C LEU A 452 -24.55 10.87 4.40
N ASP A 453 -25.50 10.65 5.31
CA ASP A 453 -25.50 11.24 6.65
C ASP A 453 -24.92 10.31 7.73
N VAL A 454 -24.35 9.16 7.32
CA VAL A 454 -23.62 8.27 8.22
C VAL A 454 -22.29 8.92 8.60
N LYS A 455 -21.97 8.93 9.88
CA LYS A 455 -20.67 9.42 10.36
C LYS A 455 -19.56 8.49 9.94
N MET A 456 -18.49 9.07 9.45
CA MET A 456 -17.30 8.34 9.00
C MET A 456 -16.42 7.99 10.21
N THR A 457 -16.88 7.01 11.00
CA THR A 457 -16.18 6.41 12.13
C THR A 457 -16.09 4.89 11.93
N PHE A 458 -15.28 4.22 12.74
CA PHE A 458 -15.21 2.75 12.69
C PHE A 458 -16.51 2.09 13.15
N GLU A 459 -17.16 2.66 14.17
CA GLU A 459 -18.38 2.14 14.73
C GLU A 459 -19.60 2.40 13.84
N ASP A 460 -19.85 3.66 13.45
CA ASP A 460 -21.06 4.04 12.71
C ASP A 460 -21.11 3.37 11.31
N LEU A 461 -19.97 3.33 10.60
CA LEU A 461 -19.90 2.64 9.30
C LEU A 461 -20.13 1.13 9.44
N ARG A 462 -19.59 0.49 10.50
CA ARG A 462 -19.81 -0.93 10.75
C ARG A 462 -21.28 -1.25 11.02
N GLU A 463 -22.01 -0.39 11.72
CA GLU A 463 -23.45 -0.57 12.00
C GLU A 463 -24.29 -0.65 10.73
N VAL A 464 -23.88 0.06 9.67
CA VAL A 464 -24.55 0.03 8.37
C VAL A 464 -23.90 -0.95 7.38
N GLY A 465 -22.96 -1.79 7.83
CA GLY A 465 -22.30 -2.82 7.02
C GLY A 465 -21.22 -2.30 6.06
N LEU A 466 -20.71 -1.09 6.29
CA LEU A 466 -19.64 -0.48 5.51
C LEU A 466 -18.31 -0.55 6.26
N PRO A 467 -17.20 -0.99 5.62
CA PRO A 467 -15.89 -0.92 6.22
C PRO A 467 -15.27 0.46 6.00
N LEU A 468 -14.69 1.06 7.03
CA LEU A 468 -13.87 2.27 6.85
C LEU A 468 -12.58 1.97 6.08
N GLY A 469 -12.01 0.78 6.29
CA GLY A 469 -10.78 0.34 5.64
C GLY A 469 -9.61 1.29 5.87
N SER A 470 -8.84 1.55 4.83
CA SER A 470 -7.72 2.51 4.82
C SER A 470 -8.17 3.98 4.68
N GLY A 471 -9.45 4.22 4.41
CA GLY A 471 -10.01 5.57 4.19
C GLY A 471 -10.24 5.93 2.73
N VAL A 472 -10.48 4.94 1.87
CA VAL A 472 -10.88 5.18 0.46
C VAL A 472 -12.33 5.63 0.39
N VAL A 473 -12.57 6.65 -0.42
CA VAL A 473 -13.89 7.16 -0.83
C VAL A 473 -13.86 7.33 -2.36
N MET A 474 -14.23 6.27 -3.08
CA MET A 474 -14.25 6.29 -4.54
C MET A 474 -15.67 6.50 -5.05
N VAL A 475 -15.90 7.60 -5.74
CA VAL A 475 -17.23 8.07 -6.15
C VAL A 475 -17.57 7.58 -7.56
N PHE A 476 -18.82 7.14 -7.75
CA PHE A 476 -19.38 6.73 -9.04
C PHE A 476 -20.64 7.55 -9.32
N ASP A 477 -20.71 8.19 -10.50
CA ASP A 477 -21.90 8.90 -10.97
C ASP A 477 -22.96 7.92 -11.55
N GLU A 478 -24.15 8.43 -11.82
CA GLU A 478 -25.29 7.63 -12.32
C GLU A 478 -25.01 6.93 -13.66
N THR A 479 -24.04 7.41 -14.45
CA THR A 479 -23.74 6.86 -15.78
C THR A 479 -22.84 5.62 -15.73
N ARG A 480 -22.26 5.29 -14.57
CA ARG A 480 -21.29 4.20 -14.46
C ARG A 480 -21.95 2.82 -14.52
N ASP A 481 -21.39 1.96 -15.34
CA ASP A 481 -21.78 0.55 -15.41
C ASP A 481 -21.06 -0.23 -14.29
N MET A 482 -21.81 -0.61 -13.25
CA MET A 482 -21.27 -1.32 -12.10
C MET A 482 -20.75 -2.73 -12.44
N ARG A 483 -21.22 -3.35 -13.55
CA ARG A 483 -20.69 -4.64 -14.03
C ARG A 483 -19.21 -4.53 -14.40
N LYS A 484 -18.81 -3.43 -15.05
CA LYS A 484 -17.41 -3.15 -15.39
C LYS A 484 -16.57 -2.91 -14.15
N VAL A 485 -17.08 -2.13 -13.20
CA VAL A 485 -16.42 -1.88 -11.91
C VAL A 485 -16.17 -3.19 -11.17
N LEU A 486 -17.18 -4.05 -11.07
CA LEU A 486 -17.06 -5.36 -10.44
C LEU A 486 -16.08 -6.28 -11.16
N LYS A 487 -16.07 -6.26 -12.50
CA LYS A 487 -15.08 -7.01 -13.30
C LYS A 487 -13.66 -6.58 -12.95
N SER A 488 -13.38 -5.26 -12.89
CA SER A 488 -12.07 -4.72 -12.52
C SER A 488 -11.66 -5.17 -11.12
N LEU A 489 -12.55 -5.10 -10.13
CA LEU A 489 -12.30 -5.61 -8.77
C LEU A 489 -12.05 -7.12 -8.73
N GLY A 490 -12.78 -7.90 -9.51
CA GLY A 490 -12.57 -9.34 -9.65
C GLY A 490 -11.20 -9.68 -10.22
N HIS A 491 -10.76 -8.95 -11.25
CA HIS A 491 -9.43 -9.07 -11.84
C HIS A 491 -8.34 -8.75 -10.83
N PHE A 492 -8.49 -7.65 -10.08
CA PHE A 492 -7.53 -7.25 -9.04
C PHE A 492 -7.31 -8.39 -8.03
N PHE A 493 -8.36 -8.93 -7.41
CA PHE A 493 -8.19 -9.99 -6.42
C PHE A 493 -7.66 -11.30 -6.99
N ALA A 494 -8.04 -11.66 -8.22
CA ALA A 494 -7.51 -12.84 -8.87
C ALA A 494 -6.01 -12.70 -9.19
N HIS A 495 -5.56 -11.50 -9.56
CA HIS A 495 -4.14 -11.18 -9.81
C HIS A 495 -3.33 -11.18 -8.51
N GLU A 496 -3.86 -10.58 -7.44
CA GLU A 496 -3.15 -10.36 -6.18
C GLU A 496 -3.21 -11.56 -5.20
N SER A 497 -3.98 -12.57 -5.52
CA SER A 497 -4.02 -13.81 -4.71
C SER A 497 -2.66 -14.50 -4.72
N CYS A 498 -2.02 -14.59 -3.55
CA CYS A 498 -0.69 -15.20 -3.42
C CYS A 498 -0.64 -16.72 -3.64
N GLY A 499 -1.78 -17.40 -3.77
CA GLY A 499 -1.87 -18.84 -3.96
C GLY A 499 -1.58 -19.70 -2.72
N LYS A 500 -1.39 -19.10 -1.53
CA LYS A 500 -1.04 -19.85 -0.31
C LYS A 500 -2.17 -20.74 0.20
N CYS A 501 -3.42 -20.30 0.12
CA CYS A 501 -4.57 -21.04 0.61
C CYS A 501 -5.62 -21.26 -0.49
N TYR A 502 -6.17 -22.46 -0.53
CA TYR A 502 -7.09 -22.90 -1.59
C TYR A 502 -8.37 -22.05 -1.69
N PRO A 503 -9.06 -21.68 -0.58
CA PRO A 503 -10.28 -20.88 -0.66
C PRO A 503 -10.09 -19.55 -1.40
N CYS A 504 -9.01 -18.82 -1.09
CA CYS A 504 -8.66 -17.57 -1.78
C CYS A 504 -8.26 -17.81 -3.24
N GLN A 505 -7.31 -18.72 -3.49
CA GLN A 505 -6.77 -18.97 -4.82
C GLN A 505 -7.87 -19.36 -5.83
N MET A 506 -8.71 -20.31 -5.47
CA MET A 506 -9.79 -20.78 -6.36
C MET A 506 -10.99 -19.85 -6.34
N GLY A 507 -11.28 -19.27 -5.17
CA GLY A 507 -12.43 -18.38 -5.00
C GLY A 507 -12.31 -17.10 -5.81
N THR A 508 -11.14 -16.44 -5.77
CA THR A 508 -10.90 -15.20 -6.54
C THR A 508 -10.93 -15.46 -8.06
N GLN A 509 -10.40 -16.60 -8.52
CA GLN A 509 -10.49 -16.99 -9.94
C GLN A 509 -11.93 -17.25 -10.36
N ARG A 510 -12.70 -17.99 -9.55
CA ARG A 510 -14.11 -18.24 -9.84
C ARG A 510 -14.95 -16.95 -9.82
N GLN A 511 -14.69 -16.07 -8.85
CA GLN A 511 -15.34 -14.76 -8.78
C GLN A 511 -15.05 -13.95 -10.05
N LYS A 512 -13.79 -13.86 -10.49
CA LYS A 512 -13.37 -13.20 -11.72
C LYS A 512 -14.13 -13.74 -12.95
N GLU A 513 -14.13 -15.06 -13.17
CA GLU A 513 -14.81 -15.71 -14.30
C GLU A 513 -16.30 -15.39 -14.36
N ILE A 514 -16.97 -15.34 -13.20
CA ILE A 514 -18.39 -14.99 -13.14
C ILE A 514 -18.58 -13.51 -13.45
N LEU A 515 -17.79 -12.63 -12.88
CA LEU A 515 -17.89 -11.20 -13.10
C LEU A 515 -17.56 -10.79 -14.56
N GLU A 516 -16.69 -11.54 -15.24
CA GLU A 516 -16.45 -11.39 -16.68
C GLU A 516 -17.73 -11.69 -17.48
N ARG A 517 -18.40 -12.81 -17.19
CA ARG A 517 -19.68 -13.15 -17.83
C ARG A 517 -20.76 -12.11 -17.55
N VAL A 518 -20.86 -11.64 -16.32
CA VAL A 518 -21.80 -10.59 -15.93
C VAL A 518 -21.55 -9.30 -16.74
N ALA A 519 -20.28 -8.90 -16.88
CA ALA A 519 -19.90 -7.71 -17.64
C ALA A 519 -20.17 -7.85 -19.15
N GLU A 520 -20.10 -9.06 -19.69
CA GLU A 520 -20.37 -9.41 -21.09
C GLU A 520 -21.85 -9.67 -21.39
N GLY A 521 -22.73 -9.65 -20.36
CA GLY A 521 -24.16 -9.95 -20.52
C GLY A 521 -24.45 -11.44 -20.77
N THR A 522 -23.52 -12.32 -20.41
CA THR A 522 -23.59 -13.78 -20.58
C THR A 522 -23.69 -14.52 -19.25
N ALA A 523 -24.19 -13.85 -18.20
CA ALA A 523 -24.40 -14.43 -16.88
C ALA A 523 -25.24 -15.71 -16.94
N LEU A 524 -24.97 -16.66 -16.06
CA LEU A 524 -25.75 -17.90 -15.95
C LEU A 524 -26.78 -17.77 -14.81
N PRO A 525 -27.91 -18.49 -14.87
CA PRO A 525 -29.01 -18.38 -13.89
C PRO A 525 -28.57 -18.52 -12.43
N ASP A 526 -27.53 -19.34 -12.17
CA ASP A 526 -27.05 -19.62 -10.82
C ASP A 526 -25.82 -18.79 -10.40
N ASP A 527 -25.37 -17.83 -11.21
CA ASP A 527 -24.13 -17.09 -10.96
C ASP A 527 -24.20 -16.24 -9.69
N ILE A 528 -25.37 -15.68 -9.34
CA ILE A 528 -25.57 -14.99 -8.05
C ILE A 528 -25.33 -15.94 -6.87
N ILE A 529 -25.94 -17.12 -6.90
CA ILE A 529 -25.80 -18.10 -5.83
C ILE A 529 -24.35 -18.54 -5.71
N ARG A 530 -23.69 -18.81 -6.85
CA ARG A 530 -22.26 -19.18 -6.87
C ARG A 530 -21.37 -18.09 -6.31
N LEU A 531 -21.62 -16.81 -6.62
CA LEU A 531 -20.87 -15.69 -6.05
C LEU A 531 -21.04 -15.59 -4.53
N GLN A 532 -22.26 -15.84 -4.02
CA GLN A 532 -22.53 -15.86 -2.58
C GLN A 532 -21.81 -17.03 -1.90
N ASP A 533 -21.85 -18.24 -2.44
CA ASP A 533 -21.19 -19.43 -1.89
C ASP A 533 -19.66 -19.29 -1.91
N VAL A 534 -19.10 -18.82 -3.02
CA VAL A 534 -17.66 -18.53 -3.15
C VAL A 534 -17.25 -17.44 -2.19
N GLY A 535 -18.02 -16.37 -2.09
CA GLY A 535 -17.76 -15.25 -1.19
C GLY A 535 -17.78 -15.69 0.28
N TRP A 536 -18.77 -16.46 0.69
CA TRP A 536 -18.84 -17.03 2.03
C TRP A 536 -17.64 -17.94 2.32
N THR A 537 -17.31 -18.85 1.40
CA THR A 537 -16.16 -19.77 1.55
C THR A 537 -14.84 -19.00 1.69
N MET A 538 -14.62 -17.97 0.88
CA MET A 538 -13.43 -17.12 0.98
C MET A 538 -13.36 -16.39 2.32
N THR A 539 -14.46 -15.80 2.76
CA THR A 539 -14.53 -15.03 4.01
C THR A 539 -14.23 -15.92 5.22
N ASP A 540 -14.80 -17.13 5.28
CA ASP A 540 -14.71 -18.00 6.43
C ASP A 540 -13.42 -18.83 6.50
N ALA A 541 -12.89 -19.25 5.34
CA ALA A 541 -11.82 -20.25 5.29
C ALA A 541 -10.47 -19.72 4.75
N SER A 542 -10.36 -18.45 4.33
CA SER A 542 -9.08 -17.90 3.88
C SER A 542 -8.14 -17.60 5.04
N LEU A 543 -6.84 -17.77 4.80
CA LEU A 543 -5.79 -17.60 5.81
C LEU A 543 -5.62 -16.13 6.28
N CYS A 544 -5.83 -15.17 5.38
CA CYS A 544 -5.55 -13.75 5.65
C CYS A 544 -6.65 -12.83 5.11
N GLY A 545 -6.55 -11.54 5.48
CA GLY A 545 -7.53 -10.51 5.13
C GLY A 545 -7.81 -10.38 3.64
N LEU A 546 -6.84 -10.62 2.75
CA LEU A 546 -7.07 -10.55 1.30
C LEU A 546 -8.22 -11.47 0.88
N GLY A 547 -8.13 -12.77 1.14
CA GLY A 547 -9.19 -13.70 0.78
C GLY A 547 -10.47 -13.49 1.58
N GLN A 548 -10.36 -13.10 2.86
CA GLN A 548 -11.52 -12.86 3.72
C GLN A 548 -12.39 -11.67 3.25
N THR A 549 -11.81 -10.70 2.55
CA THR A 549 -12.51 -9.48 2.12
C THR A 549 -12.72 -9.40 0.60
N ALA A 550 -12.12 -10.30 -0.20
CA ALA A 550 -12.16 -10.26 -1.66
C ALA A 550 -13.58 -10.26 -2.26
N ALA A 551 -14.57 -10.78 -1.57
CA ALA A 551 -15.96 -10.79 -2.00
C ALA A 551 -16.78 -9.60 -1.48
N GLY A 552 -16.23 -8.73 -0.62
CA GLY A 552 -17.01 -7.70 0.08
C GLY A 552 -17.78 -6.78 -0.86
N ALA A 553 -17.10 -6.17 -1.83
CA ALA A 553 -17.72 -5.29 -2.82
C ALA A 553 -18.75 -6.03 -3.69
N VAL A 554 -18.46 -7.28 -4.09
CA VAL A 554 -19.37 -8.10 -4.91
C VAL A 554 -20.64 -8.44 -4.14
N LEU A 555 -20.52 -8.89 -2.89
CA LEU A 555 -21.65 -9.20 -2.04
C LEU A 555 -22.51 -7.97 -1.71
N SER A 556 -21.89 -6.80 -1.56
CA SER A 556 -22.64 -5.55 -1.40
C SER A 556 -23.37 -5.14 -2.68
N ALA A 557 -22.77 -5.34 -3.86
CA ALA A 557 -23.39 -5.07 -5.15
C ALA A 557 -24.59 -5.99 -5.42
N ILE A 558 -24.51 -7.27 -5.07
CA ILE A 558 -25.65 -8.22 -5.18
C ILE A 558 -26.85 -7.73 -4.35
N LYS A 559 -26.62 -7.14 -3.19
CA LYS A 559 -27.68 -6.59 -2.35
C LYS A 559 -28.29 -5.31 -2.93
N LEU A 560 -27.47 -4.45 -3.52
CA LEU A 560 -27.88 -3.13 -3.99
C LEU A 560 -28.48 -3.17 -5.41
N TRP A 561 -27.94 -4.05 -6.27
CA TRP A 561 -28.28 -4.11 -7.70
C TRP A 561 -28.35 -5.57 -8.19
N PRO A 562 -29.26 -6.41 -7.65
CA PRO A 562 -29.36 -7.82 -8.07
C PRO A 562 -29.61 -7.98 -9.56
N GLU A 563 -30.32 -7.02 -10.17
CA GLU A 563 -30.67 -7.00 -11.60
C GLU A 563 -29.46 -6.98 -12.54
N ILE A 564 -28.30 -6.44 -12.14
CA ILE A 564 -27.11 -6.43 -12.99
C ILE A 564 -26.47 -7.81 -13.18
N PHE A 565 -26.85 -8.77 -12.34
CA PHE A 565 -26.37 -10.17 -12.40
C PHE A 565 -27.35 -11.10 -13.13
N GLU A 566 -28.50 -10.59 -13.54
CA GLU A 566 -29.50 -11.37 -14.27
C GLU A 566 -29.18 -11.38 -15.77
N THR A 567 -29.55 -12.47 -16.45
CA THR A 567 -29.53 -12.56 -17.92
C THR A 567 -30.66 -11.71 -18.49
N ASN A 568 -30.35 -10.80 -19.42
CA ASN A 568 -31.35 -10.10 -20.22
C ASN A 568 -32.13 -11.06 -21.10
#